data_983120a91c130d0146ff7c2448799782
#
_entry.id   983120a91c130d0146ff7c2448799782
#
_cell.length_a   1.000
_cell.length_b   1.000
_cell.length_c   1.000
_cell.angle_alpha   90.00
_cell.angle_beta   90.00
_cell.angle_gamma   90.00
#
_symmetry.space_group_name_H-M   'P 1'
#
loop_
_entity.id
_entity.type
_entity.pdbx_description
1 polymer ?
#
loop_
_entity_poly.entity_id
_entity_poly.type
_entity_poly.pdbx_seq_one_letter_code
_entity_poly.pdbx_strand_id
1 'polypeptide(L)'
;MRMYIAGRTSQRAEVKELNERFKKLGFEIADWTEHLSTKPFEKHREIAKKYSIEDLGHVKNCDIFILLTKDIPGLGSTTEFGMALMLNSINNKPSIYVVGSDINNMFFMHPEVKIRKTIDEVVNEIKS
;
A
#
# COMPACT_ATOMS: atom_id res chain seq x y z
N MET A 1 4.22 4.49 -14.66
CA MET A 1 4.06 3.42 -13.67
C MET A 1 3.03 3.81 -12.62
N ARG A 2 2.25 2.86 -12.18
CA ARG A 2 1.19 3.08 -11.19
C ARG A 2 1.63 2.57 -9.82
N MET A 3 1.41 3.38 -8.80
CA MET A 3 1.83 3.11 -7.43
C MET A 3 0.64 3.10 -6.48
N TYR A 4 0.66 2.18 -5.52
CA TYR A 4 -0.32 2.12 -4.44
C TYR A 4 0.40 2.11 -3.10
N ILE A 5 0.08 3.08 -2.24
CA ILE A 5 0.68 3.19 -0.91
C ILE A 5 -0.37 2.79 0.12
N ALA A 6 -0.19 1.63 0.72
CA ALA A 6 -1.07 1.10 1.75
C ALA A 6 -0.60 1.56 3.13
N GLY A 7 -1.55 1.92 3.97
CA GLY A 7 -1.29 2.34 5.34
C GLY A 7 -2.55 2.28 6.18
N ARG A 8 -2.40 2.48 7.47
CA ARG A 8 -3.54 2.55 8.38
C ARG A 8 -4.36 3.81 8.12
N THR A 9 -5.64 3.77 8.50
CA THR A 9 -6.49 4.97 8.41
C THR A 9 -5.89 6.16 9.14
N SER A 10 -5.19 5.91 10.26
CA SER A 10 -4.50 6.96 11.01
C SER A 10 -3.33 7.57 10.25
N GLN A 11 -2.86 6.93 9.19
CA GLN A 11 -1.77 7.41 8.34
C GLN A 11 -2.28 8.10 7.07
N ARG A 12 -3.58 8.37 6.99
CA ARG A 12 -4.22 8.97 5.81
C ARG A 12 -3.52 10.24 5.34
N ALA A 13 -3.24 11.16 6.25
CA ALA A 13 -2.58 12.43 5.92
C ALA A 13 -1.16 12.20 5.39
N GLU A 14 -0.42 11.28 6.01
CA GLU A 14 0.92 10.92 5.57
C GLU A 14 0.90 10.30 4.17
N VAL A 15 -0.02 9.37 3.93
CA VAL A 15 -0.16 8.73 2.61
C VAL A 15 -0.54 9.76 1.55
N LYS A 16 -1.44 10.68 1.87
CA LYS A 16 -1.84 11.74 0.95
C LYS A 16 -0.65 12.60 0.54
N GLU A 17 0.18 12.96 1.49
CA GLU A 17 1.40 13.74 1.25
C GLU A 17 2.39 12.98 0.35
N LEU A 18 2.58 11.69 0.64
CA LEU A 18 3.44 10.83 -0.18
C LEU A 18 2.88 10.65 -1.60
N ASN A 19 1.57 10.50 -1.73
CA ASN A 19 0.92 10.42 -3.04
C ASN A 19 1.24 11.64 -3.89
N GLU A 20 1.17 12.83 -3.31
CA GLU A 20 1.50 14.06 -4.03
C GLU A 20 2.98 14.11 -4.42
N ARG A 21 3.86 13.65 -3.52
CA ARG A 21 5.29 13.60 -3.78
C ARG A 21 5.59 12.68 -4.98
N PHE A 22 4.98 11.50 -5.03
CA PHE A 22 5.20 10.55 -6.13
C PHE A 22 4.56 11.02 -7.44
N LYS A 23 3.42 11.71 -7.37
CA LYS A 23 2.84 12.33 -8.57
C LYS A 23 3.80 13.31 -9.21
N LYS A 24 4.48 14.12 -8.41
CA LYS A 24 5.49 15.07 -8.90
C LYS A 24 6.68 14.37 -9.54
N LEU A 25 6.95 13.13 -9.17
CA LEU A 25 7.99 12.31 -9.76
C LEU A 25 7.52 11.57 -11.02
N GLY A 26 6.27 11.75 -11.42
CA GLY A 26 5.74 11.17 -12.65
C GLY A 26 4.96 9.87 -12.49
N PHE A 27 4.67 9.43 -11.27
CA PHE A 27 3.91 8.21 -11.04
C PHE A 27 2.41 8.48 -11.08
N GLU A 28 1.64 7.52 -11.61
CA GLU A 28 0.20 7.49 -11.44
C GLU A 28 -0.08 6.90 -10.06
N ILE A 29 -0.99 7.53 -9.33
CA ILE A 29 -1.30 7.11 -7.96
C ILE A 29 -2.72 6.56 -7.89
N ALA A 30 -2.85 5.35 -7.33
CA ALA A 30 -4.14 4.82 -6.91
C ALA A 30 -4.37 5.30 -5.48
N ASP A 31 -5.36 6.17 -5.30
CA ASP A 31 -5.55 6.90 -4.05
C ASP A 31 -6.77 6.37 -3.27
N TRP A 32 -6.55 5.92 -2.03
CA TRP A 32 -7.61 5.51 -1.11
C TRP A 32 -7.91 6.56 -0.04
N THR A 33 -7.12 7.64 0.02
CA THR A 33 -7.19 8.59 1.14
C THR A 33 -8.48 9.40 1.20
N GLU A 34 -9.26 9.40 0.12
CA GLU A 34 -10.55 10.09 0.07
C GLU A 34 -11.72 9.20 0.52
N HIS A 35 -11.46 7.93 0.88
CA HIS A 35 -12.50 7.02 1.35
C HIS A 35 -13.13 7.51 2.65
N LEU A 36 -14.46 7.42 2.73
CA LEU A 36 -15.19 7.73 3.96
C LEU A 36 -15.02 6.58 4.97
N SER A 37 -15.29 6.86 6.25
CA SER A 37 -15.24 5.83 7.27
C SER A 37 -16.26 4.75 7.00
N THR A 38 -15.83 3.48 7.12
CA THR A 38 -16.68 2.32 6.92
C THR A 38 -16.98 1.54 8.21
N LYS A 39 -16.50 2.04 9.33
CA LYS A 39 -16.72 1.38 10.64
C LYS A 39 -17.90 2.02 11.36
N PRO A 40 -18.75 1.25 12.03
CA PRO A 40 -18.77 -0.22 12.01
C PRO A 40 -19.28 -0.77 10.67
N PHE A 41 -18.68 -1.86 10.22
CA PHE A 41 -18.94 -2.41 8.89
C PHE A 41 -20.39 -2.85 8.68
N GLU A 42 -21.06 -3.35 9.71
CA GLU A 42 -22.46 -3.78 9.61
C GLU A 42 -23.42 -2.62 9.29
N LYS A 43 -23.03 -1.38 9.60
CA LYS A 43 -23.82 -0.18 9.27
C LYS A 43 -23.43 0.46 7.95
N HIS A 44 -22.25 0.11 7.43
CA HIS A 44 -21.71 0.73 6.22
C HIS A 44 -21.34 -0.33 5.17
N ARG A 45 -22.11 -1.40 5.11
CA ARG A 45 -21.80 -2.57 4.28
C ARG A 45 -21.67 -2.24 2.79
N GLU A 46 -22.57 -1.42 2.27
CA GLU A 46 -22.54 -1.09 0.84
C GLU A 46 -21.33 -0.25 0.45
N ILE A 47 -20.96 0.73 1.27
CA ILE A 47 -19.80 1.56 0.99
C ILE A 47 -18.51 0.75 1.18
N ALA A 48 -18.46 -0.12 2.19
CA ALA A 48 -17.32 -1.02 2.42
C ALA A 48 -17.14 -1.98 1.23
N LYS A 49 -18.24 -2.51 0.70
CA LYS A 49 -18.24 -3.35 -0.49
C LYS A 49 -17.63 -2.62 -1.68
N LYS A 50 -18.07 -1.39 -1.93
CA LYS A 50 -17.55 -0.56 -3.01
C LYS A 50 -16.04 -0.35 -2.88
N TYR A 51 -15.59 0.04 -1.69
CA TYR A 51 -14.17 0.29 -1.45
C TYR A 51 -13.33 -0.98 -1.56
N SER A 52 -13.87 -2.13 -1.13
CA SER A 52 -13.14 -3.39 -1.27
C SER A 52 -12.89 -3.74 -2.73
N ILE A 53 -13.85 -3.48 -3.59
CA ILE A 53 -13.71 -3.70 -5.03
C ILE A 53 -12.69 -2.74 -5.63
N GLU A 54 -12.78 -1.46 -5.27
CA GLU A 54 -11.84 -0.43 -5.77
C GLU A 54 -10.40 -0.73 -5.34
N ASP A 55 -10.19 -1.02 -4.06
CA ASP A 55 -8.85 -1.23 -3.53
C ASP A 55 -8.22 -2.52 -4.05
N LEU A 56 -9.01 -3.58 -4.22
CA LEU A 56 -8.52 -4.79 -4.86
C LEU A 56 -8.07 -4.49 -6.28
N GLY A 57 -8.83 -3.68 -7.02
CA GLY A 57 -8.46 -3.24 -8.36
C GLY A 57 -7.18 -2.40 -8.38
N HIS A 58 -7.03 -1.51 -7.39
CA HIS A 58 -5.83 -0.68 -7.25
C HIS A 58 -4.58 -1.54 -7.03
N VAL A 59 -4.66 -2.53 -6.16
CA VAL A 59 -3.55 -3.45 -5.91
C VAL A 59 -3.26 -4.29 -7.15
N LYS A 60 -4.30 -4.82 -7.78
CA LYS A 60 -4.17 -5.65 -8.98
C LYS A 60 -3.45 -4.93 -10.12
N ASN A 61 -3.69 -3.63 -10.26
CA ASN A 61 -3.20 -2.86 -11.40
C ASN A 61 -1.95 -2.02 -11.09
N CYS A 62 -1.41 -2.07 -9.87
CA CYS A 62 -0.22 -1.29 -9.56
C CYS A 62 1.05 -1.98 -10.02
N ASP A 63 2.06 -1.17 -10.29
CA ASP A 63 3.40 -1.64 -10.64
C ASP A 63 4.32 -1.64 -9.43
N ILE A 64 4.02 -0.76 -8.46
CA ILE A 64 4.78 -0.62 -7.22
C ILE A 64 3.78 -0.56 -6.07
N PHE A 65 3.98 -1.42 -5.08
CA PHE A 65 3.18 -1.47 -3.86
C PHE A 65 4.07 -1.11 -2.67
N ILE A 66 3.64 -0.14 -1.88
CA ILE A 66 4.37 0.27 -0.68
C ILE A 66 3.47 0.10 0.53
N LEU A 67 3.93 -0.66 1.53
CA LEU A 67 3.24 -0.79 2.81
C LEU A 67 3.98 0.03 3.86
N LEU A 68 3.27 0.95 4.51
CA LEU A 68 3.82 1.69 5.63
C LEU A 68 3.57 0.94 6.93
N THR A 69 4.63 0.70 7.71
CA THR A 69 4.57 -0.09 8.95
C THR A 69 4.97 0.71 10.18
N LYS A 70 4.60 1.97 10.24
CA LYS A 70 4.81 2.75 11.46
C LYS A 70 3.90 2.16 12.55
N ASP A 71 4.50 1.80 13.68
CA ASP A 71 3.83 1.13 14.80
C ASP A 71 3.33 -0.26 14.38
N ILE A 72 2.02 -0.50 14.41
CA ILE A 72 1.43 -1.78 14.01
C ILE A 72 0.67 -1.57 12.71
N PRO A 73 0.95 -2.33 11.64
CA PRO A 73 0.20 -2.22 10.39
C PRO A 73 -1.29 -2.46 10.60
N GLY A 74 -2.12 -1.77 9.84
CA GLY A 74 -3.57 -1.98 9.84
C GLY A 74 -3.94 -3.34 9.26
N LEU A 75 -5.10 -3.88 9.66
CA LEU A 75 -5.58 -5.17 9.14
C LEU A 75 -5.83 -5.09 7.63
N GLY A 76 -6.46 -4.01 7.18
CA GLY A 76 -6.74 -3.82 5.74
C GLY A 76 -5.47 -3.69 4.92
N SER A 77 -4.51 -2.88 5.38
CA SER A 77 -3.26 -2.67 4.65
C SER A 77 -2.43 -3.96 4.60
N THR A 78 -2.44 -4.76 5.66
CA THR A 78 -1.76 -6.06 5.68
C THR A 78 -2.43 -7.04 4.72
N THR A 79 -3.76 -7.00 4.61
CA THR A 79 -4.52 -7.81 3.66
C THR A 79 -4.10 -7.44 2.22
N GLU A 80 -4.01 -6.16 1.93
CA GLU A 80 -3.57 -5.67 0.61
C GLU A 80 -2.14 -6.08 0.30
N PHE A 81 -1.26 -6.06 1.30
CA PHE A 81 0.10 -6.57 1.15
C PHE A 81 0.10 -8.03 0.71
N GLY A 82 -0.73 -8.87 1.33
CA GLY A 82 -0.86 -10.29 0.95
C GLY A 82 -1.33 -10.46 -0.49
N MET A 83 -2.26 -9.64 -0.94
CA MET A 83 -2.72 -9.62 -2.32
C MET A 83 -1.57 -9.27 -3.27
N ALA A 84 -0.80 -8.22 -2.94
CA ALA A 84 0.33 -7.78 -3.74
C ALA A 84 1.41 -8.87 -3.84
N LEU A 85 1.70 -9.53 -2.73
CA LEU A 85 2.69 -10.60 -2.69
C LEU A 85 2.27 -11.79 -3.57
N MET A 86 1.01 -12.18 -3.51
CA MET A 86 0.48 -13.24 -4.36
C MET A 86 0.59 -12.87 -5.84
N LEU A 87 0.20 -11.65 -6.20
CA LEU A 87 0.32 -11.17 -7.58
C LEU A 87 1.77 -11.16 -8.06
N ASN A 88 2.69 -10.72 -7.22
CA ASN A 88 4.11 -10.74 -7.55
C ASN A 88 4.59 -12.17 -7.83
N SER A 89 4.15 -13.15 -7.04
CA SER A 89 4.54 -14.55 -7.22
C SER A 89 4.05 -15.14 -8.55
N ILE A 90 2.96 -14.60 -9.09
CA ILE A 90 2.36 -15.08 -10.34
C ILE A 90 2.88 -14.31 -11.56
N ASN A 91 2.98 -12.98 -11.44
CA ASN A 91 3.21 -12.08 -12.57
C ASN A 91 4.52 -11.28 -12.50
N ASN A 92 5.34 -11.46 -11.48
CA ASN A 92 6.56 -10.68 -11.19
C ASN A 92 6.30 -9.20 -10.96
N LYS A 93 5.07 -8.82 -10.68
CA LYS A 93 4.68 -7.46 -10.28
C LYS A 93 3.43 -7.52 -9.41
N PRO A 94 3.23 -6.53 -8.52
CA PRO A 94 4.03 -5.31 -8.35
C PRO A 94 5.37 -5.58 -7.66
N SER A 95 6.31 -4.63 -7.78
CA SER A 95 7.46 -4.56 -6.88
C SER A 95 6.93 -4.18 -5.51
N ILE A 96 7.44 -4.81 -4.44
CA ILE A 96 6.87 -4.66 -3.09
C ILE A 96 7.88 -4.08 -2.13
N TYR A 97 7.51 -2.98 -1.50
CA TYR A 97 8.29 -2.34 -0.44
C TYR A 97 7.51 -2.35 0.86
N VAL A 98 8.21 -2.64 1.95
CA VAL A 98 7.69 -2.48 3.31
C VAL A 98 8.57 -1.42 3.97
N VAL A 99 7.97 -0.30 4.37
CA VAL A 99 8.70 0.86 4.86
C VAL A 99 8.32 1.14 6.31
N GLY A 100 9.31 1.12 7.18
CA GLY A 100 9.14 1.42 8.59
C GLY A 100 9.91 0.47 9.49
N SER A 101 9.65 0.56 10.79
CA SER A 101 10.37 -0.18 11.82
C SER A 101 9.66 -1.44 12.29
N ASP A 102 8.36 -1.56 12.09
CA ASP A 102 7.60 -2.74 12.48
C ASP A 102 7.62 -3.78 11.37
N ILE A 103 8.45 -4.81 11.55
CA ILE A 103 8.62 -5.88 10.58
C ILE A 103 8.19 -7.25 11.16
N ASN A 104 7.26 -7.24 12.10
CA ASN A 104 6.78 -8.44 12.80
C ASN A 104 5.75 -9.25 12.02
N ASN A 105 6.08 -9.62 10.79
CA ASN A 105 5.24 -10.47 9.96
C ASN A 105 6.17 -11.34 9.13
N MET A 106 6.04 -12.67 9.23
CA MET A 106 6.96 -13.55 8.52
C MET A 106 6.93 -13.36 7.01
N PHE A 107 5.81 -12.91 6.45
CA PHE A 107 5.70 -12.68 5.01
C PHE A 107 6.46 -11.44 4.55
N PHE A 108 6.84 -10.55 5.47
CA PHE A 108 7.75 -9.45 5.14
C PHE A 108 9.16 -9.96 4.81
N MET A 109 9.48 -11.17 5.27
CA MET A 109 10.80 -11.79 5.02
C MET A 109 10.87 -12.52 3.67
N HIS A 110 9.78 -12.54 2.90
CA HIS A 110 9.78 -13.15 1.58
C HIS A 110 10.86 -12.52 0.69
N PRO A 111 11.60 -13.32 -0.11
CA PRO A 111 12.70 -12.80 -0.93
C PRO A 111 12.35 -11.64 -1.87
N GLU A 112 11.11 -11.56 -2.32
CA GLU A 112 10.67 -10.49 -3.22
C GLU A 112 10.26 -9.21 -2.49
N VAL A 113 10.22 -9.22 -1.17
CA VAL A 113 9.84 -8.05 -0.36
C VAL A 113 11.09 -7.25 -0.02
N LYS A 114 11.08 -5.97 -0.36
CA LYS A 114 12.18 -5.04 -0.06
C LYS A 114 11.82 -4.24 1.18
N ILE A 115 12.54 -4.49 2.27
CA ILE A 115 12.32 -3.77 3.53
C ILE A 115 13.24 -2.54 3.54
N ARG A 116 12.65 -1.37 3.80
CA ARG A 116 13.39 -0.10 3.87
C ARG A 116 12.99 0.65 5.14
N LYS A 117 13.92 1.41 5.69
CA LYS A 117 13.64 2.19 6.90
C LYS A 117 12.83 3.44 6.59
N THR A 118 13.09 4.08 5.45
CA THR A 118 12.48 5.35 5.09
C THR A 118 11.97 5.35 3.66
N ILE A 119 11.03 6.25 3.41
CA ILE A 119 10.50 6.45 2.05
C ILE A 119 11.59 7.03 1.13
N ASP A 120 12.53 7.79 1.66
CA ASP A 120 13.62 8.36 0.86
C ASP A 120 14.49 7.27 0.23
N GLU A 121 14.70 6.17 0.95
CA GLU A 121 15.42 5.02 0.40
C GLU A 121 14.68 4.45 -0.81
N VAL A 122 13.35 4.35 -0.72
CA VAL A 122 12.52 3.87 -1.83
C VAL A 122 12.61 4.83 -3.02
N VAL A 123 12.47 6.13 -2.77
CA VAL A 123 12.56 7.16 -3.82
C VAL A 123 13.90 7.06 -4.54
N ASN A 124 14.99 6.94 -3.81
CA ASN A 124 16.32 6.85 -4.39
C ASN A 124 16.50 5.61 -5.27
N GLU A 125 15.95 4.48 -4.86
CA GLU A 125 16.02 3.25 -5.65
C GLU A 125 15.20 3.34 -6.94
N ILE A 126 13.98 3.88 -6.83
CA ILE A 126 13.08 3.99 -7.98
C ILE A 126 13.61 4.97 -9.03
N LYS A 127 14.32 6.03 -8.59
CA LYS A 127 14.88 7.05 -9.48
C LYS A 127 16.15 6.61 -10.18
N SER A 128 16.82 5.60 -9.68
CA SER A 128 18.10 5.17 -10.28
C SER A 128 17.93 4.34 -11.56
#